data_3e16def8b6cfb75b6529b45099c68430
#
_entry.id   3e16def8b6cfb75b6529b45099c68430
#
_cell.length_a   1.000
_cell.length_b   1.000
_cell.length_c   1.000
_cell.angle_alpha   90.00
_cell.angle_beta   90.00
_cell.angle_gamma   90.00
#
_symmetry.space_group_name_H-M   'P 1'
#
loop_
_entity.id
_entity.type
_entity.pdbx_description
1 polymer ?
#
loop_
_entity_poly.entity_id
_entity_poly.type
_entity_poly.pdbx_seq_one_letter_code
_entity_poly.pdbx_strand_id
1 'polypeptide(L)'
;MFGKAGSNTYVKVPIGTTIMDADTGIVIGDITKQGQEVVVAEGGRGGKGNAAFATSRNPAPEISEKGVPGVERNLQLELKVLADVGLVGFPSVGKSTLISIVSKAKPKIAAYHFTTLHPNLGVVGVGDGRSFIMADLPGLIEGASDGAGLGIQFLKHVERTRVIVHIIDMSATDGRVPADDYFKIRKELGQFNQELLKRPEIVVANKMDLPQSAANLAEFKKATGINDVISISAYTKENVQNLLYKIADTLEEAKKYKPIEDAKDEVVEYN
;
A
#
# COMPACT_ATOMS: atom_id res chain seq x y z
N MET A 1 42.15 23.62 -17.38
CA MET A 1 40.99 23.58 -16.46
C MET A 1 40.03 22.52 -16.96
N PHE A 2 39.40 21.82 -16.05
CA PHE A 2 38.26 20.93 -16.38
C PHE A 2 36.97 21.75 -16.40
N GLY A 3 35.99 21.35 -17.16
CA GLY A 3 34.64 21.92 -17.10
C GLY A 3 34.07 21.81 -15.66
N LYS A 4 33.23 22.76 -15.28
CA LYS A 4 32.58 22.74 -13.94
C LYS A 4 31.69 21.51 -13.84
N ALA A 5 31.85 20.70 -12.78
CA ALA A 5 30.94 19.61 -12.50
C ALA A 5 29.57 20.16 -12.03
N GLY A 6 28.50 19.59 -12.51
CA GLY A 6 27.15 19.81 -11.98
C GLY A 6 26.96 19.14 -10.61
N SER A 7 26.01 19.62 -9.84
CA SER A 7 25.59 18.97 -8.60
C SER A 7 24.56 17.88 -8.90
N ASN A 8 24.50 16.85 -8.03
CA ASN A 8 23.45 15.86 -8.09
C ASN A 8 22.10 16.51 -7.78
N THR A 9 21.07 16.09 -8.51
CA THR A 9 19.68 16.49 -8.25
C THR A 9 18.94 15.32 -7.64
N TYR A 10 18.26 15.56 -6.51
CA TYR A 10 17.50 14.56 -5.79
C TYR A 10 16.00 14.82 -5.93
N VAL A 11 15.26 13.79 -6.36
CA VAL A 11 13.80 13.80 -6.39
C VAL A 11 13.33 12.91 -5.23
N LYS A 12 12.63 13.53 -4.27
CA LYS A 12 12.08 12.79 -3.12
C LYS A 12 10.80 12.10 -3.50
N VAL A 13 10.73 10.79 -3.25
CA VAL A 13 9.54 9.96 -3.50
C VAL A 13 9.20 9.17 -2.24
N PRO A 14 7.92 8.77 -2.04
CA PRO A 14 7.52 7.91 -0.93
C PRO A 14 8.14 6.52 -1.03
N ILE A 15 8.24 5.82 0.11
CA ILE A 15 8.57 4.40 0.14
C ILE A 15 7.48 3.61 -0.59
N GLY A 16 7.85 2.61 -1.36
CA GLY A 16 6.95 1.82 -2.21
C GLY A 16 6.83 2.38 -3.63
N THR A 17 7.66 3.35 -4.02
CA THR A 17 7.71 3.85 -5.39
C THR A 17 8.57 2.95 -6.26
N THR A 18 7.97 2.40 -7.32
CA THR A 18 8.68 1.75 -8.43
C THR A 18 9.03 2.80 -9.47
N ILE A 19 10.26 2.78 -9.93
CA ILE A 19 10.79 3.69 -10.94
C ILE A 19 10.99 2.90 -12.22
N MET A 20 10.30 3.30 -13.28
CA MET A 20 10.39 2.67 -14.60
C MET A 20 10.84 3.69 -15.64
N ASP A 21 11.55 3.23 -16.64
CA ASP A 21 11.81 3.98 -17.85
C ASP A 21 10.52 3.98 -18.70
N ALA A 22 9.95 5.15 -18.95
CA ALA A 22 8.67 5.29 -19.65
C ALA A 22 8.75 4.88 -21.14
N ASP A 23 9.93 4.97 -21.74
CA ASP A 23 10.12 4.68 -23.15
C ASP A 23 10.32 3.17 -23.41
N THR A 24 10.98 2.48 -22.47
CA THR A 24 11.31 1.05 -22.60
C THR A 24 10.44 0.14 -21.74
N GLY A 25 9.75 0.69 -20.71
CA GLY A 25 9.00 -0.09 -19.73
C GLY A 25 9.87 -0.87 -18.72
N ILE A 26 11.20 -0.68 -18.75
CA ILE A 26 12.11 -1.41 -17.87
C ILE A 26 12.08 -0.81 -16.47
N VAL A 27 11.97 -1.65 -15.44
CA VAL A 27 12.08 -1.24 -14.04
C VAL A 27 13.54 -0.92 -13.73
N ILE A 28 13.80 0.34 -13.33
CA ILE A 28 15.14 0.83 -12.95
C ILE A 28 15.41 0.51 -11.48
N GLY A 29 14.39 0.58 -10.63
CA GLY A 29 14.51 0.27 -9.21
C GLY A 29 13.24 0.51 -8.41
N ASP A 30 13.22 -0.05 -7.20
CA ASP A 30 12.15 0.09 -6.21
C ASP A 30 12.70 0.77 -4.96
N ILE A 31 11.98 1.76 -4.43
CA ILE A 31 12.29 2.40 -3.16
C ILE A 31 11.52 1.66 -2.05
N THR A 32 12.21 0.77 -1.35
CA THR A 32 11.60 -0.09 -0.31
C THR A 32 11.95 0.33 1.11
N LYS A 33 12.97 1.18 1.30
CA LYS A 33 13.48 1.60 2.61
C LYS A 33 13.64 3.12 2.68
N GLN A 34 13.50 3.68 3.88
CA GLN A 34 13.75 5.10 4.12
C GLN A 34 15.23 5.43 3.89
N GLY A 35 15.50 6.51 3.14
CA GLY A 35 16.86 6.95 2.80
C GLY A 35 17.53 6.14 1.69
N GLN A 36 16.82 5.22 1.05
CA GLN A 36 17.33 4.52 -0.13
C GLN A 36 17.40 5.49 -1.32
N GLU A 37 18.48 5.40 -2.07
CA GLU A 37 18.72 6.20 -3.29
C GLU A 37 18.91 5.27 -4.48
N VAL A 38 18.33 5.67 -5.62
CA VAL A 38 18.48 4.99 -6.92
C VAL A 38 18.93 6.02 -7.94
N VAL A 39 20.03 5.73 -8.63
CA VAL A 39 20.52 6.57 -9.73
C VAL A 39 19.72 6.23 -10.97
N VAL A 40 18.94 7.18 -11.47
CA VAL A 40 18.07 6.99 -12.65
C VAL A 40 18.67 7.51 -13.94
N ALA A 41 19.57 8.49 -13.86
CA ALA A 41 20.29 9.02 -15.00
C ALA A 41 21.66 9.54 -14.56
N GLU A 42 22.68 9.27 -15.34
CA GLU A 42 24.03 9.74 -15.07
C GLU A 42 24.29 11.07 -15.78
N GLY A 43 24.94 11.98 -15.06
CA GLY A 43 25.36 13.25 -15.60
C GLY A 43 26.46 13.12 -16.65
N GLY A 44 26.54 14.07 -17.55
CA GLY A 44 27.58 14.09 -18.58
C GLY A 44 28.98 14.36 -18.01
N ARG A 45 29.96 13.91 -18.72
CA ARG A 45 31.38 14.15 -18.38
C ARG A 45 31.86 15.46 -18.96
N GLY A 46 32.44 16.32 -18.11
CA GLY A 46 33.08 17.56 -18.57
C GLY A 46 34.32 17.30 -19.43
N GLY A 47 34.46 18.07 -20.49
CA GLY A 47 35.66 18.03 -21.35
C GLY A 47 36.89 18.62 -20.68
N LYS A 48 38.05 18.26 -21.17
CA LYS A 48 39.34 18.81 -20.75
C LYS A 48 39.62 20.12 -21.51
N GLY A 49 39.89 21.17 -20.78
CA GLY A 49 40.34 22.45 -21.39
C GLY A 49 41.77 22.36 -21.95
N ASN A 50 42.15 23.36 -22.73
CA ASN A 50 43.42 23.41 -23.44
C ASN A 50 44.65 23.22 -22.51
N ALA A 51 44.62 23.72 -21.29
CA ALA A 51 45.70 23.54 -20.32
C ALA A 51 46.04 22.07 -20.01
N ALA A 52 45.09 21.14 -20.19
CA ALA A 52 45.32 19.70 -20.02
C ALA A 52 46.14 19.06 -21.18
N PHE A 53 46.26 19.78 -22.28
CA PHE A 53 46.98 19.37 -23.47
C PHE A 53 48.30 20.14 -23.65
N ALA A 54 48.66 21.02 -22.70
CA ALA A 54 49.89 21.76 -22.72
C ALA A 54 51.11 20.82 -22.61
N THR A 55 52.10 21.04 -23.43
CA THR A 55 53.40 20.32 -23.43
C THR A 55 54.54 21.33 -23.40
N SER A 56 55.77 20.86 -23.06
CA SER A 56 56.95 21.75 -23.07
C SER A 56 57.24 22.37 -24.44
N ARG A 57 56.77 21.74 -25.54
CA ARG A 57 56.92 22.27 -26.90
C ARG A 57 55.77 23.18 -27.34
N ASN A 58 54.59 23.00 -26.76
CA ASN A 58 53.41 23.81 -27.00
C ASN A 58 52.72 24.13 -25.66
N PRO A 59 53.11 25.20 -24.97
CA PRO A 59 52.60 25.53 -23.66
C PRO A 59 51.16 26.11 -23.67
N ALA A 60 50.66 26.53 -24.84
CA ALA A 60 49.33 27.07 -25.01
C ALA A 60 48.59 26.47 -26.24
N PRO A 61 48.27 25.19 -26.24
CA PRO A 61 47.57 24.57 -27.36
C PRO A 61 46.14 25.14 -27.51
N GLU A 62 45.66 25.23 -28.74
CA GLU A 62 44.27 25.62 -29.06
C GLU A 62 43.31 24.41 -29.02
N ILE A 63 43.76 23.26 -28.56
CA ILE A 63 43.00 22.02 -28.52
C ILE A 63 42.22 21.93 -27.20
N SER A 64 40.93 21.63 -27.25
CA SER A 64 40.11 21.29 -26.10
C SER A 64 39.21 20.08 -26.41
N GLU A 65 38.91 19.34 -25.40
CA GLU A 65 37.97 18.23 -25.50
C GLU A 65 36.55 18.72 -25.16
N LYS A 66 35.57 18.40 -26.02
CA LYS A 66 34.16 18.67 -25.70
C LYS A 66 33.66 17.73 -24.62
N GLY A 67 32.80 18.20 -23.74
CA GLY A 67 32.10 17.32 -22.78
C GLY A 67 31.18 16.34 -23.49
N VAL A 68 30.88 15.27 -22.79
CA VAL A 68 29.87 14.29 -23.20
C VAL A 68 28.54 14.65 -22.54
N PRO A 69 27.42 14.70 -23.29
CA PRO A 69 26.11 14.97 -22.70
C PRO A 69 25.74 13.91 -21.68
N GLY A 70 24.91 14.22 -20.69
CA GLY A 70 24.34 13.27 -19.75
C GLY A 70 23.25 12.44 -20.39
N VAL A 71 22.79 11.44 -19.64
CA VAL A 71 21.69 10.58 -20.04
C VAL A 71 20.36 11.29 -19.71
N GLU A 72 19.48 11.41 -20.70
CA GLU A 72 18.11 11.89 -20.51
C GLU A 72 17.17 10.68 -20.51
N ARG A 73 16.24 10.62 -19.54
CA ARG A 73 15.24 9.57 -19.46
C ARG A 73 13.89 10.15 -19.08
N ASN A 74 12.84 9.60 -19.70
CA ASN A 74 11.47 9.80 -19.28
C ASN A 74 11.16 8.76 -18.21
N LEU A 75 10.86 9.20 -16.98
CA LEU A 75 10.59 8.29 -15.87
C LEU A 75 9.10 8.22 -15.61
N GLN A 76 8.59 6.99 -15.51
CA GLN A 76 7.29 6.71 -14.94
C GLN A 76 7.49 6.28 -13.48
N LEU A 77 6.90 7.05 -12.56
CA LEU A 77 6.92 6.74 -11.14
C LEU A 77 5.58 6.12 -10.76
N GLU A 78 5.60 4.87 -10.34
CA GLU A 78 4.43 4.15 -9.88
C GLU A 78 4.53 3.95 -8.37
N LEU A 79 3.64 4.59 -7.63
CA LEU A 79 3.54 4.35 -6.20
C LEU A 79 2.71 3.09 -5.99
N LYS A 80 3.37 1.99 -5.65
CA LYS A 80 2.73 0.79 -5.13
C LYS A 80 2.27 1.10 -3.71
N VAL A 81 1.12 1.75 -3.59
CA VAL A 81 0.56 2.13 -2.29
C VAL A 81 0.27 0.86 -1.52
N LEU A 82 1.08 0.64 -0.50
CA LEU A 82 0.82 -0.34 0.51
C LEU A 82 -0.19 0.28 1.47
N ALA A 83 -1.40 -0.26 1.51
CA ALA A 83 -2.28 0.10 2.61
C ALA A 83 -1.73 -0.49 3.90
N ASP A 84 -1.68 0.32 4.96
CA ASP A 84 -1.31 -0.15 6.28
C ASP A 84 -2.39 -1.07 6.84
N VAL A 85 -3.64 -0.76 6.51
CA VAL A 85 -4.85 -1.40 7.01
C VAL A 85 -5.72 -1.87 5.84
N GLY A 86 -6.07 -3.14 5.85
CA GLY A 86 -7.03 -3.73 4.92
C GLY A 86 -8.40 -3.89 5.57
N LEU A 87 -9.45 -3.32 4.95
CA LEU A 87 -10.83 -3.59 5.36
C LEU A 87 -11.36 -4.83 4.66
N VAL A 88 -11.85 -5.76 5.42
CA VAL A 88 -12.52 -6.97 4.93
C VAL A 88 -13.93 -7.06 5.49
N GLY A 89 -14.80 -7.76 4.79
CA GLY A 89 -16.20 -7.92 5.17
C GLY A 89 -17.09 -8.05 3.95
N PHE A 90 -18.28 -8.55 4.14
CA PHE A 90 -19.29 -8.72 3.09
C PHE A 90 -19.66 -7.40 2.39
N PRO A 91 -20.25 -7.43 1.19
CA PRO A 91 -20.85 -6.24 0.59
C PRO A 91 -21.87 -5.60 1.53
N SER A 92 -22.00 -4.28 1.47
CA SER A 92 -22.98 -3.50 2.24
C SER A 92 -22.81 -3.47 3.77
N VAL A 93 -21.73 -4.05 4.32
CA VAL A 93 -21.45 -3.98 5.77
C VAL A 93 -20.97 -2.60 6.23
N GLY A 94 -20.65 -1.69 5.28
CA GLY A 94 -20.26 -0.30 5.58
C GLY A 94 -18.76 0.00 5.43
N LYS A 95 -17.97 -0.84 4.73
CA LYS A 95 -16.54 -0.59 4.49
C LYS A 95 -16.29 0.75 3.80
N SER A 96 -16.91 0.98 2.65
CA SER A 96 -16.75 2.22 1.87
C SER A 96 -17.28 3.44 2.62
N THR A 97 -18.35 3.28 3.42
CA THR A 97 -18.87 4.31 4.29
C THR A 97 -17.84 4.69 5.34
N LEU A 98 -17.23 3.71 6.01
CA LEU A 98 -16.19 3.94 7.00
C LEU A 98 -15.02 4.73 6.40
N ILE A 99 -14.48 4.29 5.25
CA ILE A 99 -13.39 5.01 4.58
C ILE A 99 -13.78 6.45 4.28
N SER A 100 -15.01 6.67 3.78
CA SER A 100 -15.45 8.01 3.37
C SER A 100 -15.54 8.99 4.53
N ILE A 101 -15.91 8.53 5.74
CA ILE A 101 -16.06 9.39 6.92
C ILE A 101 -14.73 9.64 7.66
N VAL A 102 -13.74 8.72 7.55
CA VAL A 102 -12.46 8.84 8.26
C VAL A 102 -11.35 9.41 7.41
N SER A 103 -11.50 9.42 6.10
CA SER A 103 -10.49 9.95 5.18
C SER A 103 -10.43 11.47 5.24
N LYS A 104 -9.23 12.04 5.39
CA LYS A 104 -8.98 13.50 5.36
C LYS A 104 -9.17 14.13 3.98
N ALA A 105 -9.04 13.33 2.92
CA ALA A 105 -9.29 13.74 1.55
C ALA A 105 -10.39 12.83 0.96
N LYS A 106 -11.06 13.29 -0.11
CA LYS A 106 -11.99 12.40 -0.82
C LYS A 106 -11.27 11.10 -1.16
N PRO A 107 -11.83 9.94 -0.80
CA PRO A 107 -11.22 8.66 -1.14
C PRO A 107 -10.88 8.64 -2.63
N LYS A 108 -9.65 8.30 -2.97
CA LYS A 108 -9.24 8.17 -4.35
C LYS A 108 -9.48 6.74 -4.77
N ILE A 109 -10.23 6.58 -5.85
CA ILE A 109 -10.29 5.32 -6.58
C ILE A 109 -8.94 5.18 -7.27
N ALA A 110 -8.10 4.28 -6.80
CA ALA A 110 -6.82 4.03 -7.44
C ALA A 110 -7.06 3.14 -8.67
N ALA A 111 -6.96 3.74 -9.86
CA ALA A 111 -6.97 3.00 -11.11
C ALA A 111 -5.59 2.37 -11.31
N TYR A 112 -5.43 1.15 -10.88
CA TYR A 112 -4.24 0.37 -11.22
C TYR A 112 -4.46 -0.28 -12.59
N HIS A 113 -3.56 -0.05 -13.53
CA HIS A 113 -3.65 -0.58 -14.91
C HIS A 113 -3.76 -2.12 -15.00
N PHE A 114 -3.54 -2.81 -13.88
CA PHE A 114 -3.57 -4.27 -13.78
C PHE A 114 -4.72 -4.81 -12.93
N THR A 115 -5.66 -3.97 -12.44
CA THR A 115 -6.82 -4.42 -11.66
C THR A 115 -8.12 -3.95 -12.32
N THR A 116 -9.06 -4.87 -12.52
CA THR A 116 -10.44 -4.52 -12.90
C THR A 116 -11.26 -4.06 -11.70
N LEU A 117 -10.79 -4.35 -10.48
CA LEU A 117 -11.36 -3.90 -9.22
C LEU A 117 -10.51 -2.74 -8.69
N HIS A 118 -11.10 -1.59 -8.54
CA HIS A 118 -10.45 -0.38 -8.06
C HIS A 118 -10.64 -0.28 -6.53
N PRO A 119 -9.59 -0.48 -5.71
CA PRO A 119 -9.71 -0.30 -4.28
C PRO A 119 -9.97 1.16 -3.93
N ASN A 120 -10.87 1.40 -2.98
CA ASN A 120 -11.01 2.71 -2.38
C ASN A 120 -9.91 2.90 -1.33
N LEU A 121 -9.07 3.91 -1.52
CA LEU A 121 -8.00 4.24 -0.59
C LEU A 121 -8.36 5.51 0.18
N GLY A 122 -8.15 5.48 1.50
CA GLY A 122 -8.30 6.64 2.36
C GLY A 122 -7.06 6.90 3.20
N VAL A 123 -6.59 8.15 3.23
CA VAL A 123 -5.58 8.58 4.19
C VAL A 123 -6.29 9.02 5.46
N VAL A 124 -6.09 8.29 6.53
CA VAL A 124 -6.78 8.45 7.81
C VAL A 124 -5.86 9.15 8.81
N GLY A 125 -6.34 10.24 9.43
CA GLY A 125 -5.65 10.89 10.53
C GLY A 125 -6.31 10.57 11.85
N VAL A 126 -5.54 10.17 12.84
CA VAL A 126 -6.07 9.70 14.15
C VAL A 126 -6.41 10.83 15.11
N GLY A 127 -5.96 12.06 14.86
CA GLY A 127 -6.22 13.22 15.74
C GLY A 127 -5.09 13.52 16.73
N ASP A 128 -4.21 12.56 16.98
CA ASP A 128 -3.01 12.67 17.83
C ASP A 128 -1.71 12.89 17.03
N GLY A 129 -1.84 13.22 15.75
CA GLY A 129 -0.70 13.40 14.83
C GLY A 129 -0.33 12.14 14.05
N ARG A 130 -0.81 10.96 14.44
CA ARG A 130 -0.62 9.71 13.69
C ARG A 130 -1.51 9.68 12.44
N SER A 131 -1.06 8.97 11.42
CA SER A 131 -1.82 8.72 10.20
C SER A 131 -1.44 7.39 9.58
N PHE A 132 -2.37 6.78 8.86
CA PHE A 132 -2.18 5.53 8.13
C PHE A 132 -3.04 5.49 6.87
N ILE A 133 -2.72 4.58 5.97
CA ILE A 133 -3.50 4.35 4.74
C ILE A 133 -4.40 3.14 4.95
N MET A 134 -5.69 3.33 4.69
CA MET A 134 -6.73 2.30 4.77
C MET A 134 -7.23 1.99 3.36
N ALA A 135 -7.34 0.70 3.04
CA ALA A 135 -7.87 0.23 1.76
C ALA A 135 -9.12 -0.63 1.95
N ASP A 136 -10.16 -0.37 1.17
CA ASP A 136 -11.25 -1.34 0.98
C ASP A 136 -10.72 -2.47 0.09
N LEU A 137 -10.89 -3.70 0.54
CA LEU A 137 -10.48 -4.90 -0.17
C LEU A 137 -11.72 -5.55 -0.83
N PRO A 138 -12.20 -5.01 -1.98
CA PRO A 138 -13.34 -5.58 -2.67
C PRO A 138 -12.96 -6.92 -3.32
N GLY A 139 -13.92 -7.83 -3.45
CA GLY A 139 -13.76 -9.04 -4.26
C GLY A 139 -13.18 -10.26 -3.57
N LEU A 140 -13.04 -10.25 -2.22
CA LEU A 140 -12.76 -11.49 -1.48
C LEU A 140 -13.96 -12.46 -1.46
N ILE A 141 -15.18 -12.00 -1.77
CA ILE A 141 -16.42 -12.72 -1.50
C ILE A 141 -17.11 -13.28 -2.73
N GLU A 142 -16.78 -12.84 -3.94
CA GLU A 142 -17.45 -13.31 -5.17
C GLU A 142 -16.44 -13.87 -6.17
N GLY A 143 -16.18 -15.20 -6.10
CA GLY A 143 -15.53 -15.92 -7.17
C GLY A 143 -14.00 -15.79 -7.29
N ALA A 144 -13.30 -15.38 -6.24
CA ALA A 144 -11.83 -15.36 -6.24
C ALA A 144 -11.24 -16.78 -6.40
N SER A 145 -12.00 -17.84 -6.09
CA SER A 145 -11.62 -19.24 -6.28
C SER A 145 -11.84 -19.78 -7.70
N ASP A 146 -12.62 -19.10 -8.54
CA ASP A 146 -13.02 -19.63 -9.86
C ASP A 146 -12.12 -19.23 -11.03
N GLY A 147 -10.84 -18.96 -10.77
CA GLY A 147 -9.80 -19.08 -11.81
C GLY A 147 -9.72 -17.98 -12.87
N ALA A 148 -10.48 -16.90 -12.79
CA ALA A 148 -10.25 -15.75 -13.66
C ALA A 148 -9.11 -14.90 -13.07
N GLY A 149 -7.94 -14.91 -13.69
CA GLY A 149 -6.64 -14.33 -13.27
C GLY A 149 -6.58 -12.88 -12.72
N LEU A 150 -7.70 -12.32 -12.32
CA LEU A 150 -7.94 -10.98 -11.80
C LEU A 150 -7.68 -10.86 -10.28
N GLY A 151 -7.82 -11.98 -9.53
CA GLY A 151 -7.64 -12.00 -8.07
C GLY A 151 -6.17 -11.89 -7.65
N ILE A 152 -5.26 -12.53 -8.36
CA ILE A 152 -3.87 -12.78 -7.89
C ILE A 152 -3.06 -11.48 -7.73
N GLN A 153 -3.21 -10.53 -8.64
CA GLN A 153 -2.43 -9.28 -8.56
C GLN A 153 -2.99 -8.32 -7.48
N PHE A 154 -4.31 -8.25 -7.34
CA PHE A 154 -4.94 -7.48 -6.27
C PHE A 154 -4.59 -8.05 -4.88
N LEU A 155 -4.51 -9.34 -4.79
CA LEU A 155 -4.23 -10.10 -3.57
C LEU A 155 -2.76 -9.92 -3.11
N LYS A 156 -1.82 -9.68 -4.03
CA LYS A 156 -0.46 -9.23 -3.69
C LYS A 156 -0.44 -7.89 -2.94
N HIS A 157 -1.46 -7.06 -3.10
CA HIS A 157 -1.60 -5.80 -2.35
C HIS A 157 -2.17 -6.03 -0.95
N VAL A 158 -3.05 -7.01 -0.79
CA VAL A 158 -3.57 -7.46 0.52
C VAL A 158 -2.43 -8.05 1.36
N GLU A 159 -1.53 -8.80 0.73
CA GLU A 159 -0.35 -9.38 1.40
C GLU A 159 0.56 -8.33 2.04
N ARG A 160 0.42 -7.08 1.69
CA ARG A 160 1.23 -5.99 2.22
C ARG A 160 0.56 -5.20 3.35
N THR A 161 -0.74 -5.44 3.62
CA THR A 161 -1.40 -4.82 4.77
C THR A 161 -0.84 -5.39 6.08
N ARG A 162 -0.64 -4.54 7.07
CA ARG A 162 -0.08 -4.94 8.37
C ARG A 162 -1.14 -5.33 9.38
N VAL A 163 -2.32 -4.75 9.27
CA VAL A 163 -3.48 -4.98 10.13
C VAL A 163 -4.71 -5.21 9.27
N ILE A 164 -5.53 -6.17 9.66
CA ILE A 164 -6.82 -6.44 9.04
C ILE A 164 -7.93 -5.91 9.95
N VAL A 165 -8.83 -5.11 9.40
CA VAL A 165 -10.05 -4.67 10.07
C VAL A 165 -11.23 -5.41 9.44
N HIS A 166 -11.81 -6.32 10.19
CA HIS A 166 -12.93 -7.16 9.76
C HIS A 166 -14.24 -6.52 10.20
N ILE A 167 -14.98 -5.97 9.25
CA ILE A 167 -16.24 -5.28 9.50
C ILE A 167 -17.41 -6.22 9.28
N ILE A 168 -18.27 -6.32 10.28
CA ILE A 168 -19.43 -7.21 10.29
C ILE A 168 -20.69 -6.36 10.51
N ASP A 169 -21.71 -6.63 9.73
CA ASP A 169 -23.03 -6.03 9.87
C ASP A 169 -23.81 -6.72 10.99
N MET A 170 -23.97 -6.03 12.13
CA MET A 170 -24.74 -6.56 13.25
C MET A 170 -26.25 -6.35 13.09
N SER A 171 -26.68 -5.59 12.09
CA SER A 171 -28.12 -5.41 11.86
C SER A 171 -28.82 -6.66 11.33
N ALA A 172 -28.09 -7.51 10.62
CA ALA A 172 -28.61 -8.72 9.98
C ALA A 172 -29.86 -8.46 9.09
N THR A 173 -30.01 -7.22 8.57
CA THR A 173 -31.17 -6.81 7.76
C THR A 173 -31.27 -7.59 6.45
N ASP A 174 -30.15 -8.13 5.98
CA ASP A 174 -30.09 -8.95 4.75
C ASP A 174 -30.43 -10.42 5.01
N GLY A 175 -30.86 -10.79 6.24
CA GLY A 175 -31.16 -12.16 6.65
C GLY A 175 -29.91 -13.04 6.85
N ARG A 176 -28.70 -12.46 6.81
CA ARG A 176 -27.45 -13.16 7.08
C ARG A 176 -27.18 -13.26 8.58
N VAL A 177 -26.43 -14.28 8.96
CA VAL A 177 -26.00 -14.49 10.35
C VAL A 177 -24.59 -13.90 10.52
N PRO A 178 -24.37 -12.90 11.40
CA PRO A 178 -23.07 -12.25 11.57
C PRO A 178 -21.91 -13.21 11.85
N ALA A 179 -22.14 -14.28 12.61
CA ALA A 179 -21.11 -15.27 12.91
C ALA A 179 -20.71 -16.09 11.66
N ASP A 180 -21.68 -16.46 10.83
CA ASP A 180 -21.41 -17.18 9.59
C ASP A 180 -20.63 -16.31 8.61
N ASP A 181 -20.97 -15.03 8.53
CA ASP A 181 -20.24 -14.05 7.70
C ASP A 181 -18.79 -13.95 8.14
N TYR A 182 -18.53 -13.88 9.44
CA TYR A 182 -17.18 -13.88 10.00
C TYR A 182 -16.38 -15.11 9.57
N PHE A 183 -16.92 -16.30 9.77
CA PHE A 183 -16.23 -17.54 9.43
C PHE A 183 -15.98 -17.70 7.93
N LYS A 184 -16.94 -17.29 7.09
CA LYS A 184 -16.78 -17.32 5.63
C LYS A 184 -15.60 -16.45 5.16
N ILE A 185 -15.54 -15.21 5.62
CA ILE A 185 -14.43 -14.29 5.29
C ILE A 185 -13.08 -14.85 5.76
N ARG A 186 -13.02 -15.37 6.99
CA ARG A 186 -11.79 -15.96 7.51
C ARG A 186 -11.36 -17.19 6.69
N LYS A 187 -12.30 -18.00 6.25
CA LYS A 187 -12.02 -19.13 5.37
C LYS A 187 -11.46 -18.67 4.03
N GLU A 188 -12.05 -17.66 3.42
CA GLU A 188 -11.58 -17.10 2.15
C GLU A 188 -10.19 -16.49 2.27
N LEU A 189 -9.93 -15.70 3.32
CA LEU A 189 -8.59 -15.16 3.61
C LEU A 189 -7.56 -16.28 3.72
N GLY A 190 -7.89 -17.37 4.43
CA GLY A 190 -6.99 -18.52 4.59
C GLY A 190 -6.78 -19.32 3.31
N GLN A 191 -7.80 -19.48 2.48
CA GLN A 191 -7.68 -20.11 1.17
C GLN A 191 -6.78 -19.31 0.24
N PHE A 192 -6.83 -18.00 0.37
CA PHE A 192 -6.00 -17.11 -0.42
C PHE A 192 -4.54 -17.12 0.03
N ASN A 193 -4.29 -16.78 1.31
CA ASN A 193 -2.96 -16.83 1.93
C ASN A 193 -3.09 -17.03 3.43
N GLN A 194 -2.56 -18.14 3.92
CA GLN A 194 -2.61 -18.47 5.36
C GLN A 194 -1.84 -17.48 6.23
N GLU A 195 -0.86 -16.75 5.68
CA GLU A 195 -0.14 -15.71 6.40
C GLU A 195 -1.04 -14.52 6.78
N LEU A 196 -2.12 -14.28 6.05
CA LEU A 196 -3.09 -13.24 6.39
C LEU A 196 -3.84 -13.56 7.70
N LEU A 197 -4.06 -14.84 7.98
CA LEU A 197 -4.70 -15.26 9.23
C LEU A 197 -3.83 -15.06 10.47
N LYS A 198 -2.52 -14.91 10.29
CA LYS A 198 -1.56 -14.66 11.38
C LYS A 198 -1.42 -13.18 11.72
N ARG A 199 -1.96 -12.29 10.88
CA ARG A 199 -1.88 -10.86 11.10
C ARG A 199 -2.80 -10.40 12.21
N PRO A 200 -2.46 -9.30 12.91
CA PRO A 200 -3.38 -8.67 13.83
C PRO A 200 -4.71 -8.37 13.14
N GLU A 201 -5.80 -8.89 13.71
CA GLU A 201 -7.16 -8.69 13.23
C GLU A 201 -7.94 -7.90 14.28
N ILE A 202 -8.61 -6.85 13.84
CA ILE A 202 -9.54 -6.06 14.64
C ILE A 202 -10.95 -6.35 14.14
N VAL A 203 -11.77 -6.99 14.97
CA VAL A 203 -13.16 -7.29 14.64
C VAL A 203 -14.04 -6.11 15.00
N VAL A 204 -14.81 -5.63 14.02
CA VAL A 204 -15.66 -4.46 14.14
C VAL A 204 -17.11 -4.83 13.91
N ALA A 205 -17.94 -4.61 14.93
CA ALA A 205 -19.38 -4.69 14.86
C ALA A 205 -19.95 -3.34 14.38
N ASN A 206 -20.42 -3.29 13.14
CA ASN A 206 -20.98 -2.07 12.55
C ASN A 206 -22.51 -2.09 12.54
N LYS A 207 -23.10 -0.92 12.28
CA LYS A 207 -24.56 -0.63 12.30
C LYS A 207 -25.19 -0.83 13.68
N MET A 208 -24.44 -0.46 14.72
CA MET A 208 -24.91 -0.56 16.10
C MET A 208 -26.01 0.44 16.46
N ASP A 209 -26.33 1.38 15.57
CA ASP A 209 -27.45 2.29 15.64
C ASP A 209 -28.81 1.59 15.44
N LEU A 210 -28.83 0.35 14.94
CA LEU A 210 -30.07 -0.39 14.72
C LEU A 210 -30.47 -1.24 15.93
N PRO A 211 -31.79 -1.32 16.28
CA PRO A 211 -32.24 -1.91 17.54
C PRO A 211 -31.83 -3.36 17.76
N GLN A 212 -31.82 -4.18 16.71
CA GLN A 212 -31.46 -5.62 16.77
C GLN A 212 -29.97 -5.89 16.92
N SER A 213 -29.11 -4.90 16.64
CA SER A 213 -27.66 -5.09 16.57
C SER A 213 -27.05 -5.51 17.90
N ALA A 214 -27.57 -5.02 19.02
CA ALA A 214 -27.09 -5.38 20.36
C ALA A 214 -27.32 -6.87 20.67
N ALA A 215 -28.48 -7.39 20.32
CA ALA A 215 -28.79 -8.83 20.50
C ALA A 215 -27.91 -9.70 19.61
N ASN A 216 -27.79 -9.33 18.33
CA ASN A 216 -26.95 -10.03 17.35
C ASN A 216 -25.48 -10.03 17.75
N LEU A 217 -24.98 -8.94 18.35
CA LEU A 217 -23.60 -8.88 18.87
C LEU A 217 -23.38 -9.86 20.03
N ALA A 218 -24.38 -10.01 20.92
CA ALA A 218 -24.29 -10.97 22.02
C ALA A 218 -24.23 -12.42 21.48
N GLU A 219 -25.07 -12.74 20.51
CA GLU A 219 -25.06 -14.04 19.83
C GLU A 219 -23.76 -14.28 19.07
N PHE A 220 -23.26 -13.27 18.36
CA PHE A 220 -21.98 -13.30 17.66
C PHE A 220 -20.82 -13.67 18.61
N LYS A 221 -20.71 -12.96 19.74
CA LYS A 221 -19.67 -13.24 20.75
C LYS A 221 -19.76 -14.66 21.29
N LYS A 222 -20.97 -15.14 21.52
CA LYS A 222 -21.21 -16.52 22.00
C LYS A 222 -20.83 -17.57 20.95
N ALA A 223 -21.17 -17.32 19.68
CA ALA A 223 -20.91 -18.25 18.58
C ALA A 223 -19.45 -18.33 18.17
N THR A 224 -18.75 -17.18 18.19
CA THR A 224 -17.34 -17.08 17.75
C THR A 224 -16.32 -17.20 18.88
N GLY A 225 -16.73 -16.97 20.14
CA GLY A 225 -15.83 -16.88 21.30
C GLY A 225 -15.01 -15.58 21.34
N ILE A 226 -15.21 -14.64 20.40
CA ILE A 226 -14.47 -13.39 20.31
C ILE A 226 -15.11 -12.34 21.21
N ASN A 227 -14.39 -11.90 22.24
CA ASN A 227 -14.87 -10.88 23.17
C ASN A 227 -14.38 -9.47 22.85
N ASP A 228 -13.17 -9.33 22.26
CA ASP A 228 -12.60 -8.04 21.85
C ASP A 228 -13.18 -7.62 20.49
N VAL A 229 -14.39 -7.08 20.51
CA VAL A 229 -15.14 -6.60 19.35
C VAL A 229 -15.45 -5.12 19.55
N ILE A 230 -15.01 -4.28 18.61
CA ILE A 230 -15.27 -2.84 18.66
C ILE A 230 -16.62 -2.56 18.01
N SER A 231 -17.55 -2.06 18.79
CA SER A 231 -18.89 -1.67 18.34
C SER A 231 -18.87 -0.25 17.80
N ILE A 232 -19.32 -0.06 16.57
CA ILE A 232 -19.41 1.26 15.93
C ILE A 232 -20.73 1.44 15.18
N SER A 233 -21.05 2.69 14.87
CA SER A 233 -21.94 3.02 13.78
C SER A 233 -21.20 3.94 12.80
N ALA A 234 -20.90 3.44 11.61
CA ALA A 234 -20.32 4.26 10.55
C ALA A 234 -21.31 5.34 10.07
N TYR A 235 -22.61 5.12 10.21
CA TYR A 235 -23.65 6.07 9.83
C TYR A 235 -23.73 7.25 10.79
N THR A 236 -23.84 7.00 12.09
CA THR A 236 -23.90 8.04 13.13
C THR A 236 -22.52 8.55 13.56
N LYS A 237 -21.45 7.89 13.11
CA LYS A 237 -20.04 8.11 13.51
C LYS A 237 -19.74 7.76 14.96
N GLU A 238 -20.63 7.06 15.62
CA GLU A 238 -20.46 6.65 17.00
C GLU A 238 -19.29 5.68 17.14
N ASN A 239 -18.45 5.94 18.14
CA ASN A 239 -17.28 5.14 18.52
C ASN A 239 -16.20 4.95 17.41
N VAL A 240 -16.32 5.66 16.28
CA VAL A 240 -15.34 5.55 15.18
C VAL A 240 -13.96 6.03 15.59
N GLN A 241 -13.88 7.11 16.39
CA GLN A 241 -12.60 7.63 16.86
C GLN A 241 -11.81 6.61 17.71
N ASN A 242 -12.49 5.86 18.56
CA ASN A 242 -11.87 4.80 19.36
C ASN A 242 -11.34 3.65 18.49
N LEU A 243 -12.07 3.31 17.40
CA LEU A 243 -11.58 2.37 16.41
C LEU A 243 -10.26 2.87 15.77
N LEU A 244 -10.17 4.16 15.41
CA LEU A 244 -8.96 4.72 14.81
C LEU A 244 -7.76 4.68 15.77
N TYR A 245 -7.96 4.95 17.05
CA TYR A 245 -6.91 4.81 18.07
C TYR A 245 -6.45 3.34 18.18
N LYS A 246 -7.38 2.40 18.29
CA LYS A 246 -7.03 0.96 18.38
C LYS A 246 -6.24 0.49 17.15
N ILE A 247 -6.64 0.93 15.94
CA ILE A 247 -5.91 0.62 14.70
C ILE A 247 -4.51 1.19 14.76
N ALA A 248 -4.33 2.44 15.15
CA ALA A 248 -3.03 3.08 15.22
C ALA A 248 -2.09 2.38 16.22
N ASP A 249 -2.62 2.03 17.40
CA ASP A 249 -1.88 1.30 18.44
C ASP A 249 -1.46 -0.09 17.94
N THR A 250 -2.38 -0.83 17.30
CA THR A 250 -2.09 -2.14 16.71
C THR A 250 -1.04 -2.05 15.59
N LEU A 251 -1.07 -0.98 14.78
CA LEU A 251 -0.05 -0.74 13.76
C LEU A 251 1.33 -0.45 14.34
N GLU A 252 1.42 0.23 15.48
CA GLU A 252 2.68 0.47 16.19
C GLU A 252 3.25 -0.82 16.78
N GLU A 253 2.39 -1.67 17.31
CA GLU A 253 2.78 -3.01 17.78
C GLU A 253 3.25 -3.88 16.61
N ALA A 254 2.52 -3.86 15.48
CA ALA A 254 2.87 -4.59 14.26
C ALA A 254 4.19 -4.13 13.62
N LYS A 255 4.63 -2.89 13.82
CA LYS A 255 5.96 -2.39 13.39
C LYS A 255 7.11 -3.14 14.05
N LYS A 256 6.90 -3.75 15.21
CA LYS A 256 7.90 -4.58 15.90
C LYS A 256 8.10 -5.95 15.25
N TYR A 257 7.13 -6.40 14.45
CA TYR A 257 7.26 -7.62 13.64
C TYR A 257 7.93 -7.25 12.33
N LYS A 258 9.07 -7.88 12.01
CA LYS A 258 9.75 -7.70 10.72
C LYS A 258 8.76 -7.99 9.59
N PRO A 259 8.78 -7.19 8.50
CA PRO A 259 8.09 -7.58 7.27
C PRO A 259 8.60 -8.97 6.86
N ILE A 260 7.71 -9.83 6.37
CA ILE A 260 8.11 -11.08 5.72
C ILE A 260 9.07 -10.65 4.61
N GLU A 261 10.35 -11.09 4.73
CA GLU A 261 11.32 -10.91 3.67
C GLU A 261 10.71 -11.54 2.41
N ASP A 262 10.57 -10.75 1.36
CA ASP A 262 10.11 -11.22 0.06
C ASP A 262 10.88 -12.50 -0.25
N ALA A 263 10.16 -13.57 -0.51
CA ALA A 263 10.74 -14.80 -1.02
C ALA A 263 11.66 -14.38 -2.19
N LYS A 264 12.92 -14.77 -2.12
CA LYS A 264 13.94 -14.48 -3.11
C LYS A 264 13.35 -14.75 -4.48
N ASP A 265 13.15 -13.70 -5.28
CA ASP A 265 12.99 -13.86 -6.70
C ASP A 265 14.29 -14.56 -7.17
N GLU A 266 14.19 -15.82 -7.50
CA GLU A 266 15.27 -16.54 -8.17
C GLU A 266 15.46 -15.82 -9.51
N VAL A 267 16.60 -15.14 -9.61
CA VAL A 267 17.09 -14.59 -10.86
C VAL A 267 17.37 -15.78 -11.76
N VAL A 268 16.45 -16.06 -12.67
CA VAL A 268 16.72 -17.01 -13.78
C VAL A 268 17.66 -16.28 -14.72
N GLU A 269 18.96 -16.55 -14.59
CA GLU A 269 19.93 -16.17 -15.61
C GLU A 269 19.62 -16.95 -16.88
N TYR A 270 19.13 -16.25 -17.88
CA TYR A 270 19.12 -16.77 -19.26
C TYR A 270 20.53 -16.58 -19.86
N ASN A 271 21.23 -17.67 -20.03
CA ASN A 271 22.42 -17.75 -20.86
C ASN A 271 22.08 -17.59 -22.35
#